data_f8e937df5b4f917143183d95faee5562
#
_entry.id   f8e937df5b4f917143183d95faee5562
#
_cell.length_a   1.000
_cell.length_b   1.000
_cell.length_c   1.000
_cell.angle_alpha   90.00
_cell.angle_beta   90.00
_cell.angle_gamma   90.00
#
_symmetry.space_group_name_H-M   'P 1'
#
loop_
_entity.id
_entity.type
_entity.pdbx_description
1 polymer ?
#
loop_
_entity_poly.entity_id
_entity_poly.type
_entity_poly.pdbx_seq_one_letter_code
_entity_poly.pdbx_strand_id
1 'polypeptide(L)'
;MERKPAVAVVFHHVGPYHHARLNAAADKLSVTGVEWSAKGYDVWGAASTPARYDKVSLFSEATDQYPDKAELRRAFRSALEQANPDVVAVNGWNNFGSLITANCCLRRGIPMVVMSESSRQDEPRTSWKEAIKRRIVGLYSAALVGGQRHLKYLVELGMPAERVFTGYDVVDRDYFERRAAEIRNLKGEIRNKFGLPENYFLASARFVEKKNLQGLIRAYGEYRRKSQTSVNAMWDLVLLGDGPLRETLKSQLSVLKLNEHVHLPGFKPYEELPVYYALANAFVHARTSEQWGLVVNEAIASGLPVIVSNRCGCAPELVNGNGFTFDPSNEGELTARLLKMASLSDRERTDFRDKSYSVAANFGPERFGEGLQRAASLAMEVPQERFGIIDRALLLLTASYMR
;
A
#
# COMPACT_ATOMS: atom_id res chain seq x y z
N MET A 1 17.18 26.69 18.38
CA MET A 1 16.29 25.69 17.74
C MET A 1 17.03 24.36 17.82
N GLU A 2 16.42 23.35 18.43
CA GLU A 2 17.00 22.00 18.42
C GLU A 2 17.16 21.48 16.99
N ARG A 3 18.25 20.80 16.73
CA ARG A 3 18.50 20.16 15.42
C ARG A 3 17.45 19.08 15.17
N LYS A 4 16.79 19.10 14.00
CA LYS A 4 15.94 17.99 13.60
C LYS A 4 16.77 16.71 13.49
N PRO A 5 16.28 15.56 14.01
CA PRO A 5 16.96 14.28 13.82
C PRO A 5 17.14 13.96 12.33
N ALA A 6 18.33 13.49 11.97
CA ALA A 6 18.64 13.06 10.61
C ALA A 6 18.23 11.60 10.40
N VAL A 7 17.30 11.35 9.48
CA VAL A 7 16.75 10.02 9.23
C VAL A 7 16.93 9.63 7.77
N ALA A 8 17.66 8.53 7.52
CA ALA A 8 17.69 7.90 6.22
C ALA A 8 16.53 6.90 6.10
N VAL A 9 15.67 7.08 5.09
CA VAL A 9 14.51 6.22 4.83
C VAL A 9 14.77 5.41 3.58
N VAL A 10 14.90 4.09 3.73
CA VAL A 10 15.35 3.19 2.67
C VAL A 10 14.16 2.46 2.05
N PHE A 11 14.00 2.63 0.74
CA PHE A 11 13.01 1.91 -0.07
C PHE A 11 13.67 1.14 -1.20
N HIS A 12 12.96 0.17 -1.75
CA HIS A 12 13.35 -0.45 -3.01
C HIS A 12 13.38 0.58 -4.13
N HIS A 13 12.31 1.36 -4.24
CA HIS A 13 12.14 2.47 -5.17
C HIS A 13 11.24 3.54 -4.55
N VAL A 14 11.48 4.81 -4.90
CA VAL A 14 10.69 5.96 -4.43
C VAL A 14 9.68 6.37 -5.50
N GLY A 15 8.49 5.78 -5.44
CA GLY A 15 7.34 6.17 -6.28
C GLY A 15 6.47 7.26 -5.60
N PRO A 16 5.32 7.64 -6.22
CA PRO A 16 4.48 8.76 -5.77
C PRO A 16 4.06 8.69 -4.29
N TYR A 17 3.67 7.51 -3.79
CA TYR A 17 3.31 7.36 -2.37
C TYR A 17 4.49 7.58 -1.43
N HIS A 18 5.67 7.05 -1.78
CA HIS A 18 6.88 7.24 -0.99
C HIS A 18 7.28 8.72 -0.98
N HIS A 19 7.16 9.39 -2.13
CA HIS A 19 7.44 10.83 -2.25
C HIS A 19 6.54 11.65 -1.31
N ALA A 20 5.23 11.42 -1.30
CA ALA A 20 4.30 12.11 -0.41
C ALA A 20 4.65 11.88 1.07
N ARG A 21 4.96 10.63 1.46
CA ARG A 21 5.38 10.25 2.82
C ARG A 21 6.68 10.96 3.24
N LEU A 22 7.69 10.96 2.37
CA LEU A 22 8.99 11.60 2.64
C LEU A 22 8.86 13.12 2.73
N ASN A 23 8.03 13.75 1.87
CA ASN A 23 7.76 15.18 1.95
C ASN A 23 7.10 15.56 3.29
N ALA A 24 6.12 14.80 3.76
CA ALA A 24 5.49 15.05 5.05
C ALA A 24 6.45 14.81 6.23
N ALA A 25 7.31 13.81 6.15
CA ALA A 25 8.32 13.55 7.16
C ALA A 25 9.36 14.69 7.24
N ALA A 26 9.69 15.35 6.13
CA ALA A 26 10.65 16.45 6.08
C ALA A 26 10.19 17.71 6.85
N ASP A 27 8.90 17.82 7.18
CA ASP A 27 8.42 18.90 8.06
C ASP A 27 8.96 18.75 9.50
N LYS A 28 9.21 17.53 9.94
CA LYS A 28 9.57 17.18 11.31
C LYS A 28 11.02 16.69 11.46
N LEU A 29 11.61 16.15 10.40
CA LEU A 29 12.91 15.48 10.38
C LEU A 29 13.80 16.04 9.28
N SER A 30 15.12 15.83 9.38
CA SER A 30 16.05 15.96 8.25
C SER A 30 16.07 14.62 7.51
N VAL A 31 15.39 14.55 6.36
CA VAL A 31 15.12 13.27 5.68
C VAL A 31 16.02 13.07 4.48
N THR A 32 16.66 11.90 4.41
CA THR A 32 17.31 11.40 3.19
C THR A 32 16.56 10.16 2.71
N GLY A 33 15.86 10.26 1.59
CA GLY A 33 15.22 9.11 0.92
C GLY A 33 16.25 8.34 0.09
N VAL A 34 16.49 7.09 0.43
CA VAL A 34 17.45 6.22 -0.27
C VAL A 34 16.68 5.16 -1.06
N GLU A 35 16.85 5.14 -2.38
CA GLU A 35 16.35 4.04 -3.22
C GLU A 35 17.50 3.20 -3.77
N TRP A 36 17.31 1.88 -3.83
CA TRP A 36 18.37 0.96 -4.21
C TRP A 36 18.11 0.15 -5.49
N SER A 37 16.97 0.35 -6.14
CA SER A 37 16.68 -0.23 -7.46
C SER A 37 15.84 0.72 -8.28
N ALA A 38 16.23 0.93 -9.53
CA ALA A 38 15.45 1.68 -10.51
C ALA A 38 14.56 0.77 -11.38
N LYS A 39 14.46 -0.53 -11.05
CA LYS A 39 13.77 -1.52 -11.87
C LYS A 39 12.26 -1.32 -11.88
N GLY A 40 11.68 -1.11 -13.06
CA GLY A 40 10.26 -1.39 -13.36
C GLY A 40 9.22 -0.41 -12.80
N TYR A 41 9.58 0.83 -12.47
CA TYR A 41 8.67 1.80 -11.89
C TYR A 41 8.38 3.05 -12.73
N ASP A 42 8.98 3.19 -13.90
CA ASP A 42 8.72 4.31 -14.83
C ASP A 42 7.26 4.41 -15.28
N VAL A 43 6.52 3.29 -15.16
CA VAL A 43 5.09 3.21 -15.49
C VAL A 43 4.16 3.88 -14.47
N TRP A 44 4.64 4.19 -13.23
CA TRP A 44 3.79 4.76 -12.19
C TRP A 44 3.64 6.29 -12.26
N GLY A 45 4.37 6.94 -13.16
CA GLY A 45 4.39 8.40 -13.29
C GLY A 45 5.33 9.09 -12.28
N ALA A 46 5.61 10.36 -12.56
CA ALA A 46 6.44 11.19 -11.70
C ALA A 46 5.62 11.81 -10.55
N ALA A 47 6.28 12.07 -9.42
CA ALA A 47 5.67 12.83 -8.34
C ALA A 47 5.33 14.25 -8.80
N SER A 48 4.14 14.73 -8.46
CA SER A 48 3.60 16.02 -8.91
C SER A 48 4.13 17.24 -8.15
N THR A 49 4.87 17.03 -7.06
CA THR A 49 5.36 18.11 -6.17
C THR A 49 6.88 18.05 -6.02
N PRO A 50 7.55 19.20 -5.78
CA PRO A 50 8.99 19.22 -5.49
C PRO A 50 9.34 18.41 -4.23
N ALA A 51 10.50 17.77 -4.23
CA ALA A 51 11.02 17.07 -3.06
C ALA A 51 11.50 18.08 -2.00
N ARG A 52 11.08 17.88 -0.75
CA ARG A 52 11.52 18.62 0.44
C ARG A 52 12.52 17.80 1.28
N TYR A 53 13.01 16.71 0.73
CA TYR A 53 13.96 15.78 1.31
C TYR A 53 15.11 15.54 0.32
N ASP A 54 16.26 15.13 0.81
CA ASP A 54 17.38 14.73 -0.02
C ASP A 54 17.12 13.34 -0.62
N LYS A 55 17.32 13.18 -1.94
CA LYS A 55 17.16 11.88 -2.60
C LYS A 55 18.52 11.31 -3.00
N VAL A 56 18.76 10.05 -2.63
CA VAL A 56 19.93 9.27 -3.02
C VAL A 56 19.47 8.01 -3.76
N SER A 57 19.76 7.93 -5.07
CA SER A 57 19.54 6.73 -5.87
C SER A 57 20.87 5.97 -5.96
N LEU A 58 20.92 4.75 -5.41
CA LEU A 58 22.14 3.96 -5.40
C LEU A 58 22.54 3.47 -6.79
N PHE A 59 21.57 3.28 -7.66
CA PHE A 59 21.75 2.89 -9.05
C PHE A 59 20.80 3.72 -9.91
N SER A 60 21.39 4.54 -10.79
CA SER A 60 20.65 5.52 -11.60
C SER A 60 20.09 4.97 -12.91
N GLU A 61 20.58 3.83 -13.38
CA GLU A 61 20.12 3.21 -14.62
C GLU A 61 19.04 2.18 -14.35
N ALA A 62 17.94 2.28 -15.08
CA ALA A 62 16.89 1.26 -15.10
C ALA A 62 17.44 0.01 -15.78
N THR A 63 17.91 -0.94 -15.00
CA THR A 63 18.36 -2.24 -15.48
C THR A 63 17.33 -3.31 -15.16
N ASP A 64 17.16 -4.29 -16.07
CA ASP A 64 16.31 -5.46 -15.81
C ASP A 64 16.92 -6.42 -14.77
N GLN A 65 18.13 -6.17 -14.35
CA GLN A 65 18.86 -6.98 -13.38
C GLN A 65 18.93 -6.28 -12.01
N TYR A 66 18.83 -7.05 -10.96
CA TYR A 66 19.15 -6.57 -9.61
C TYR A 66 20.67 -6.37 -9.48
N PRO A 67 21.11 -5.34 -8.73
CA PRO A 67 22.52 -5.13 -8.49
C PRO A 67 23.13 -6.33 -7.72
N ASP A 68 24.42 -6.57 -7.95
CA ASP A 68 25.16 -7.57 -7.17
C ASP A 68 25.13 -7.21 -5.67
N LYS A 69 24.99 -8.22 -4.82
CA LYS A 69 24.87 -8.04 -3.36
C LYS A 69 26.12 -7.38 -2.72
N ALA A 70 27.30 -7.62 -3.29
CA ALA A 70 28.54 -6.97 -2.80
C ALA A 70 28.60 -5.51 -3.25
N GLU A 71 28.17 -5.22 -4.46
CA GLU A 71 28.07 -3.86 -4.98
C GLU A 71 27.03 -3.05 -4.19
N LEU A 72 25.83 -3.61 -3.99
CA LEU A 72 24.78 -2.99 -3.18
C LEU A 72 25.26 -2.70 -1.75
N ARG A 73 26.05 -3.60 -1.15
CA ARG A 73 26.64 -3.37 0.18
C ARG A 73 27.62 -2.19 0.18
N ARG A 74 28.44 -2.05 -0.86
CA ARG A 74 29.36 -0.90 -1.01
C ARG A 74 28.58 0.40 -1.17
N ALA A 75 27.55 0.38 -2.03
CA ALA A 75 26.70 1.54 -2.30
C ALA A 75 25.96 2.01 -1.03
N PHE A 76 25.34 1.10 -0.28
CA PHE A 76 24.70 1.45 1.00
C PHE A 76 25.69 2.02 2.02
N ARG A 77 26.89 1.43 2.11
CA ARG A 77 27.91 1.97 3.02
C ARG A 77 28.25 3.42 2.66
N SER A 78 28.52 3.70 1.39
CA SER A 78 28.83 5.04 0.91
C SER A 78 27.67 6.02 1.17
N ALA A 79 26.44 5.62 0.85
CA ALA A 79 25.26 6.45 1.07
C ALA A 79 25.02 6.77 2.56
N LEU A 80 25.18 5.80 3.45
CA LEU A 80 25.08 6.02 4.91
C LEU A 80 26.23 6.85 5.46
N GLU A 81 27.43 6.77 4.87
CA GLU A 81 28.55 7.64 5.22
C GLU A 81 28.29 9.09 4.84
N GLN A 82 27.79 9.31 3.64
CA GLN A 82 27.47 10.64 3.13
C GLN A 82 26.27 11.27 3.87
N ALA A 83 25.18 10.52 4.07
CA ALA A 83 23.99 11.02 4.77
C ALA A 83 24.20 11.20 6.27
N ASN A 84 25.14 10.47 6.87
CA ASN A 84 25.44 10.46 8.30
C ASN A 84 24.19 10.53 9.20
N PRO A 85 23.22 9.58 9.05
CA PRO A 85 21.95 9.65 9.74
C PRO A 85 22.07 9.28 11.23
N ASP A 86 21.24 9.90 12.06
CA ASP A 86 21.06 9.51 13.46
C ASP A 86 20.29 8.18 13.57
N VAL A 87 19.36 7.92 12.61
CA VAL A 87 18.51 6.71 12.54
C VAL A 87 18.30 6.29 11.09
N VAL A 88 18.19 4.97 10.85
CA VAL A 88 17.83 4.43 9.53
C VAL A 88 16.49 3.71 9.61
N ALA A 89 15.49 4.15 8.82
CA ALA A 89 14.22 3.46 8.63
C ALA A 89 14.32 2.50 7.44
N VAL A 90 14.10 1.20 7.68
CA VAL A 90 14.31 0.12 6.71
C VAL A 90 12.99 -0.53 6.31
N ASN A 91 12.75 -0.67 5.01
CA ASN A 91 11.53 -1.26 4.47
C ASN A 91 11.51 -2.79 4.63
N GLY A 92 10.95 -3.26 5.74
CA GLY A 92 10.73 -4.68 6.02
C GLY A 92 12.01 -5.49 6.25
N TRP A 93 11.82 -6.82 6.18
CA TRP A 93 12.89 -7.82 6.35
C TRP A 93 12.83 -8.94 5.31
N ASN A 94 12.00 -8.80 4.28
CA ASN A 94 11.69 -9.84 3.30
C ASN A 94 12.35 -9.62 1.93
N ASN A 95 13.35 -8.76 1.86
CA ASN A 95 14.16 -8.57 0.66
C ASN A 95 15.65 -8.38 1.04
N PHE A 96 16.53 -8.74 0.12
CA PHE A 96 17.97 -8.70 0.36
C PHE A 96 18.51 -7.29 0.58
N GLY A 97 17.94 -6.25 -0.06
CA GLY A 97 18.36 -4.86 0.14
C GLY A 97 18.13 -4.38 1.56
N SER A 98 16.96 -4.68 2.15
CA SER A 98 16.65 -4.37 3.55
C SER A 98 17.60 -5.06 4.52
N LEU A 99 17.92 -6.35 4.30
CA LEU A 99 18.82 -7.10 5.16
C LEU A 99 20.27 -6.63 5.04
N ILE A 100 20.71 -6.24 3.85
CA ILE A 100 22.03 -5.63 3.63
C ILE A 100 22.12 -4.27 4.33
N THR A 101 21.08 -3.44 4.21
CA THR A 101 21.01 -2.15 4.91
C THR A 101 21.12 -2.35 6.43
N ALA A 102 20.32 -3.27 6.99
CA ALA A 102 20.38 -3.58 8.43
C ALA A 102 21.78 -4.05 8.84
N ASN A 103 22.43 -4.90 8.04
CA ASN A 103 23.82 -5.31 8.31
C ASN A 103 24.81 -4.12 8.30
N CYS A 104 24.64 -3.16 7.40
CA CYS A 104 25.47 -1.95 7.36
C CYS A 104 25.25 -1.08 8.61
N CYS A 105 24.01 -0.93 9.04
CA CYS A 105 23.65 -0.18 10.26
C CYS A 105 24.24 -0.82 11.53
N LEU A 106 24.11 -2.15 11.70
CA LEU A 106 24.68 -2.87 12.83
C LEU A 106 26.21 -2.70 12.94
N ARG A 107 26.90 -2.68 11.80
CA ARG A 107 28.36 -2.46 11.78
C ARG A 107 28.78 -1.07 12.25
N ARG A 108 27.90 -0.10 12.13
CA ARG A 108 28.14 1.32 12.44
C ARG A 108 27.51 1.73 13.77
N GLY A 109 26.75 0.85 14.42
CA GLY A 109 26.00 1.16 15.63
C GLY A 109 24.88 2.19 15.38
N ILE A 110 24.31 2.25 14.16
CA ILE A 110 23.21 3.16 13.83
C ILE A 110 21.88 2.50 14.23
N PRO A 111 21.06 3.16 15.08
CA PRO A 111 19.73 2.66 15.43
C PRO A 111 18.84 2.50 14.22
N MET A 112 17.94 1.49 14.25
CA MET A 112 17.09 1.18 13.12
C MET A 112 15.61 1.16 13.51
N VAL A 113 14.78 1.68 12.61
CA VAL A 113 13.32 1.53 12.61
C VAL A 113 12.93 0.57 11.49
N VAL A 114 12.19 -0.50 11.80
CA VAL A 114 11.61 -1.35 10.74
C VAL A 114 10.27 -0.78 10.28
N MET A 115 10.09 -0.60 8.98
CA MET A 115 8.81 -0.25 8.36
C MET A 115 8.19 -1.52 7.78
N SER A 116 6.99 -1.92 8.21
CA SER A 116 6.43 -3.22 7.82
C SER A 116 4.92 -3.21 7.61
N GLU A 117 4.51 -3.88 6.54
CA GLU A 117 3.12 -4.22 6.22
C GLU A 117 2.80 -5.70 6.52
N SER A 118 3.73 -6.45 7.11
CA SER A 118 3.50 -7.87 7.39
C SER A 118 2.49 -8.07 8.50
N SER A 119 1.58 -9.01 8.29
CA SER A 119 0.59 -9.45 9.27
C SER A 119 0.60 -10.96 9.43
N ARG A 120 0.00 -11.49 10.50
CA ARG A 120 -0.09 -12.93 10.71
C ARG A 120 -0.82 -13.67 9.59
N GLN A 121 -1.70 -12.98 8.86
CA GLN A 121 -2.61 -13.57 7.86
C GLN A 121 -2.07 -13.57 6.43
N ASP A 122 -0.87 -13.01 6.18
CA ASP A 122 -0.34 -12.81 4.82
C ASP A 122 0.01 -14.13 4.13
N GLU A 123 0.50 -15.09 4.88
CA GLU A 123 0.98 -16.39 4.40
C GLU A 123 0.88 -17.46 5.50
N PRO A 124 0.90 -18.75 5.13
CA PRO A 124 1.03 -19.84 6.10
C PRO A 124 2.31 -19.69 6.93
N ARG A 125 2.19 -19.87 8.25
CA ARG A 125 3.29 -19.70 9.20
C ARG A 125 3.96 -21.04 9.53
N THR A 126 5.29 -21.02 9.61
CA THR A 126 6.08 -22.16 10.07
C THR A 126 7.00 -21.72 11.21
N SER A 127 7.10 -22.55 12.26
CA SER A 127 7.81 -22.18 13.50
C SER A 127 9.25 -21.73 13.27
N TRP A 128 10.00 -22.37 12.37
CA TRP A 128 11.38 -22.01 12.09
C TRP A 128 11.51 -20.64 11.38
N LYS A 129 10.59 -20.33 10.42
CA LYS A 129 10.56 -19.02 9.76
C LYS A 129 10.22 -17.91 10.75
N GLU A 130 9.25 -18.17 11.63
CA GLU A 130 8.89 -17.20 12.68
C GLU A 130 10.02 -16.98 13.69
N ALA A 131 10.80 -18.03 14.03
CA ALA A 131 11.99 -17.88 14.87
C ALA A 131 13.05 -16.99 14.22
N ILE A 132 13.29 -17.15 12.91
CA ILE A 132 14.20 -16.25 12.15
C ILE A 132 13.68 -14.82 12.14
N LYS A 133 12.38 -14.62 11.83
CA LYS A 133 11.77 -13.29 11.83
C LYS A 133 11.86 -12.62 13.20
N ARG A 134 11.58 -13.35 14.27
CA ARG A 134 11.71 -12.86 15.66
C ARG A 134 13.14 -12.37 15.92
N ARG A 135 14.15 -13.14 15.51
CA ARG A 135 15.55 -12.74 15.68
C ARG A 135 15.88 -11.50 14.87
N ILE A 136 15.39 -11.39 13.62
CA ILE A 136 15.62 -10.22 12.77
C ILE A 136 14.90 -8.99 13.33
N VAL A 137 13.63 -9.13 13.77
CA VAL A 137 12.85 -8.02 14.36
C VAL A 137 13.50 -7.51 15.63
N GLY A 138 14.11 -8.38 16.45
CA GLY A 138 14.86 -7.99 17.64
C GLY A 138 16.11 -7.12 17.39
N LEU A 139 16.56 -7.00 16.12
CA LEU A 139 17.67 -6.12 15.75
C LEU A 139 17.27 -4.64 15.59
N TYR A 140 15.96 -4.35 15.57
CA TYR A 140 15.44 -3.01 15.38
C TYR A 140 15.03 -2.39 16.72
N SER A 141 15.32 -1.10 16.88
CA SER A 141 15.00 -0.33 18.09
C SER A 141 13.52 0.02 18.20
N ALA A 142 12.87 0.26 17.04
CA ALA A 142 11.45 0.60 16.95
C ALA A 142 10.87 0.12 15.61
N ALA A 143 9.55 0.26 15.45
CA ALA A 143 8.86 -0.06 14.21
C ALA A 143 7.83 1.00 13.82
N LEU A 144 7.61 1.15 12.52
CA LEU A 144 6.51 1.91 11.92
C LEU A 144 5.70 0.96 11.02
N VAL A 145 4.42 0.75 11.33
CA VAL A 145 3.57 -0.25 10.66
C VAL A 145 2.29 0.37 10.09
N GLY A 146 1.60 -0.36 9.21
CA GLY A 146 0.35 0.10 8.59
C GLY A 146 -0.75 0.35 9.62
N GLY A 147 -1.12 -0.66 10.40
CA GLY A 147 -2.22 -0.59 11.36
C GLY A 147 -2.17 -1.68 12.45
N GLN A 148 -3.29 -1.89 13.12
CA GLN A 148 -3.39 -2.75 14.31
C GLN A 148 -3.02 -4.22 14.07
N ARG A 149 -3.32 -4.78 12.89
CA ARG A 149 -2.94 -6.17 12.56
C ARG A 149 -1.43 -6.34 12.47
N HIS A 150 -0.75 -5.36 11.91
CA HIS A 150 0.71 -5.33 11.77
C HIS A 150 1.40 -5.10 13.11
N LEU A 151 0.84 -4.19 13.94
CA LEU A 151 1.29 -3.96 15.32
C LEU A 151 1.22 -5.26 16.12
N LYS A 152 0.06 -5.93 16.13
CA LYS A 152 -0.11 -7.21 16.83
C LYS A 152 0.91 -8.25 16.38
N TYR A 153 1.18 -8.33 15.07
CA TYR A 153 2.13 -9.31 14.55
C TYR A 153 3.58 -8.99 14.96
N LEU A 154 3.99 -7.72 14.98
CA LEU A 154 5.33 -7.35 15.49
C LEU A 154 5.49 -7.65 16.99
N VAL A 155 4.43 -7.45 17.76
CA VAL A 155 4.42 -7.83 19.19
C VAL A 155 4.52 -9.35 19.35
N GLU A 156 3.83 -10.15 18.55
CA GLU A 156 3.98 -11.62 18.51
C GLU A 156 5.40 -12.05 18.13
N LEU A 157 6.10 -11.27 17.30
CA LEU A 157 7.50 -11.47 16.96
C LEU A 157 8.47 -10.98 18.05
N GLY A 158 7.97 -10.43 19.14
CA GLY A 158 8.74 -10.08 20.34
C GLY A 158 9.15 -8.61 20.45
N MET A 159 8.68 -7.71 19.58
CA MET A 159 8.90 -6.29 19.77
C MET A 159 7.93 -5.74 20.82
N PRO A 160 8.40 -4.99 21.85
CA PRO A 160 7.53 -4.34 22.82
C PRO A 160 6.51 -3.42 22.14
N ALA A 161 5.25 -3.44 22.59
CA ALA A 161 4.16 -2.69 21.96
C ALA A 161 4.41 -1.17 21.94
N GLU A 162 5.06 -0.64 22.96
CA GLU A 162 5.45 0.77 23.09
C GLU A 162 6.51 1.23 22.08
N ARG A 163 7.16 0.27 21.40
CA ARG A 163 8.13 0.54 20.33
C ARG A 163 7.53 0.43 18.93
N VAL A 164 6.23 0.13 18.81
CA VAL A 164 5.55 -0.03 17.53
C VAL A 164 4.59 1.11 17.29
N PHE A 165 4.86 1.91 16.27
CA PHE A 165 4.06 3.05 15.85
C PHE A 165 3.28 2.72 14.57
N THR A 166 2.14 3.36 14.35
CA THR A 166 1.33 3.21 13.13
C THR A 166 1.46 4.43 12.22
N GLY A 167 1.07 4.27 10.95
CA GLY A 167 1.07 5.36 9.97
C GLY A 167 1.95 5.10 8.74
N TYR A 168 2.45 3.86 8.58
CA TYR A 168 3.27 3.53 7.41
C TYR A 168 2.48 3.63 6.10
N ASP A 169 1.24 3.09 6.08
CA ASP A 169 0.46 2.94 4.87
C ASP A 169 -0.52 4.09 4.66
N VAL A 170 -0.06 5.11 3.96
CA VAL A 170 -0.81 6.32 3.60
C VAL A 170 -0.55 6.70 2.14
N VAL A 171 -1.48 7.47 1.55
CA VAL A 171 -1.37 8.03 0.20
C VAL A 171 -1.46 9.56 0.25
N ASP A 172 -1.15 10.23 -0.85
CA ASP A 172 -1.41 11.68 -0.99
C ASP A 172 -2.91 11.93 -1.03
N ARG A 173 -3.53 12.00 0.16
CA ARG A 173 -4.96 12.21 0.34
C ARG A 173 -5.44 13.47 -0.35
N ASP A 174 -4.72 14.59 -0.17
CA ASP A 174 -5.13 15.88 -0.69
C ASP A 174 -5.10 15.92 -2.22
N TYR A 175 -4.18 15.18 -2.83
CA TYR A 175 -4.15 14.99 -4.28
C TYR A 175 -5.42 14.29 -4.78
N PHE A 176 -5.80 13.15 -4.20
CA PHE A 176 -6.98 12.41 -4.63
C PHE A 176 -8.28 13.17 -4.36
N GLU A 177 -8.42 13.80 -3.21
CA GLU A 177 -9.60 14.60 -2.84
C GLU A 177 -9.80 15.78 -3.78
N ARG A 178 -8.77 16.60 -3.98
CA ARG A 178 -8.80 17.75 -4.88
C ARG A 178 -9.10 17.34 -6.32
N ARG A 179 -8.36 16.34 -6.84
CA ARG A 179 -8.58 15.87 -8.21
C ARG A 179 -9.95 15.27 -8.42
N ALA A 180 -10.48 14.54 -7.44
CA ALA A 180 -11.82 14.00 -7.50
C ALA A 180 -12.89 15.11 -7.54
N ALA A 181 -12.73 16.18 -6.77
CA ALA A 181 -13.63 17.33 -6.80
C ALA A 181 -13.61 18.05 -8.16
N GLU A 182 -12.40 18.33 -8.71
CA GLU A 182 -12.24 18.95 -10.03
C GLU A 182 -12.93 18.12 -11.13
N ILE A 183 -12.72 16.81 -11.15
CA ILE A 183 -13.28 15.89 -12.15
C ILE A 183 -14.81 15.82 -12.05
N ARG A 184 -15.38 15.82 -10.84
CA ARG A 184 -16.83 15.80 -10.65
C ARG A 184 -17.54 17.04 -11.16
N ASN A 185 -16.88 18.20 -11.15
CA ASN A 185 -17.42 19.43 -11.74
C ASN A 185 -17.56 19.33 -13.28
N LEU A 186 -16.76 18.48 -13.93
CA LEU A 186 -16.73 18.26 -15.37
C LEU A 186 -17.18 16.85 -15.76
N LYS A 187 -17.97 16.18 -14.90
CA LYS A 187 -18.28 14.74 -14.98
C LYS A 187 -18.75 14.27 -16.35
N GLY A 188 -19.60 15.04 -17.03
CA GLY A 188 -20.18 14.67 -18.33
C GLY A 188 -19.11 14.60 -19.42
N GLU A 189 -18.31 15.64 -19.54
CA GLU A 189 -17.23 15.73 -20.51
C GLU A 189 -16.19 14.65 -20.30
N ILE A 190 -15.71 14.51 -19.05
CA ILE A 190 -14.65 13.55 -18.71
C ILE A 190 -15.14 12.12 -18.89
N ARG A 191 -16.38 11.81 -18.51
CA ARG A 191 -16.97 10.49 -18.69
C ARG A 191 -17.02 10.09 -20.17
N ASN A 192 -17.47 10.98 -21.05
CA ASN A 192 -17.49 10.75 -22.49
C ASN A 192 -16.07 10.56 -23.06
N LYS A 193 -15.12 11.41 -22.64
CA LYS A 193 -13.71 11.32 -23.09
C LYS A 193 -13.08 9.96 -22.75
N PHE A 194 -13.37 9.40 -21.57
CA PHE A 194 -12.79 8.14 -21.09
C PHE A 194 -13.69 6.92 -21.38
N GLY A 195 -14.86 7.10 -21.99
CA GLY A 195 -15.81 6.02 -22.31
C GLY A 195 -16.31 5.28 -21.06
N LEU A 196 -16.53 5.99 -19.95
CA LEU A 196 -16.93 5.39 -18.69
C LEU A 196 -18.45 5.25 -18.56
N PRO A 197 -18.94 4.14 -18.00
CA PRO A 197 -20.35 3.95 -17.72
C PRO A 197 -20.90 5.02 -16.77
N GLU A 198 -22.21 5.25 -16.82
CA GLU A 198 -22.84 6.23 -15.93
C GLU A 198 -22.74 5.80 -14.45
N ASN A 199 -23.01 4.53 -14.21
CA ASN A 199 -22.90 3.95 -12.86
C ASN A 199 -22.04 2.70 -12.91
N TYR A 200 -21.02 2.65 -12.03
CA TYR A 200 -20.14 1.47 -12.00
C TYR A 200 -19.47 1.24 -10.62
N PHE A 201 -19.21 -0.03 -10.36
CA PHE A 201 -18.25 -0.47 -9.39
C PHE A 201 -16.85 -0.36 -9.98
N LEU A 202 -15.91 0.15 -9.22
CA LEU A 202 -14.49 0.21 -9.59
C LEU A 202 -13.68 -0.82 -8.80
N ALA A 203 -12.82 -1.56 -9.48
CA ALA A 203 -11.73 -2.31 -8.85
C ALA A 203 -10.41 -1.98 -9.54
N SER A 204 -9.32 -1.90 -8.77
CA SER A 204 -7.98 -1.61 -9.28
C SER A 204 -7.00 -2.64 -8.73
N ALA A 205 -6.36 -3.42 -9.62
CA ALA A 205 -5.45 -4.48 -9.22
C ALA A 205 -4.56 -4.96 -10.37
N ARG A 206 -3.39 -5.51 -10.05
CA ARG A 206 -2.66 -6.37 -10.98
C ARG A 206 -3.43 -7.68 -11.19
N PHE A 207 -3.57 -8.16 -12.43
CA PHE A 207 -4.36 -9.36 -12.75
C PHE A 207 -3.58 -10.64 -12.43
N VAL A 208 -3.58 -10.99 -11.13
CA VAL A 208 -2.95 -12.19 -10.56
C VAL A 208 -3.91 -12.89 -9.60
N GLU A 209 -3.71 -14.20 -9.37
CA GLU A 209 -4.63 -15.06 -8.59
C GLU A 209 -5.04 -14.47 -7.24
N LYS A 210 -4.09 -14.02 -6.45
CA LYS A 210 -4.36 -13.47 -5.10
C LYS A 210 -5.25 -12.22 -5.09
N LYS A 211 -5.52 -11.60 -6.25
CA LYS A 211 -6.44 -10.45 -6.36
C LYS A 211 -7.90 -10.89 -6.50
N ASN A 212 -8.15 -12.19 -6.70
CA ASN A 212 -9.48 -12.80 -6.73
C ASN A 212 -10.46 -12.14 -7.72
N LEU A 213 -9.93 -11.69 -8.86
CA LEU A 213 -10.76 -11.02 -9.87
C LEU A 213 -11.77 -11.98 -10.52
N GLN A 214 -11.42 -13.26 -10.64
CA GLN A 214 -12.33 -14.30 -11.13
C GLN A 214 -13.54 -14.48 -10.20
N GLY A 215 -13.33 -14.50 -8.88
CA GLY A 215 -14.40 -14.53 -7.88
C GLY A 215 -15.24 -13.26 -7.89
N LEU A 216 -14.61 -12.09 -8.07
CA LEU A 216 -15.35 -10.83 -8.24
C LEU A 216 -16.26 -10.85 -9.47
N ILE A 217 -15.77 -11.35 -10.62
CA ILE A 217 -16.57 -11.46 -11.86
C ILE A 217 -17.74 -12.43 -11.66
N ARG A 218 -17.56 -13.56 -10.98
CA ARG A 218 -18.68 -14.49 -10.70
C ARG A 218 -19.73 -13.85 -9.79
N ALA A 219 -19.30 -13.23 -8.71
CA ALA A 219 -20.19 -12.51 -7.79
C ALA A 219 -20.94 -11.36 -8.50
N TYR A 220 -20.25 -10.65 -9.40
CA TYR A 220 -20.85 -9.59 -10.21
C TYR A 220 -21.87 -10.16 -11.23
N GLY A 221 -21.58 -11.29 -11.86
CA GLY A 221 -22.56 -11.96 -12.74
C GLY A 221 -23.83 -12.34 -12.00
N GLU A 222 -23.71 -12.83 -10.78
CA GLU A 222 -24.85 -13.14 -9.92
C GLU A 222 -25.58 -11.87 -9.44
N TYR A 223 -24.86 -10.77 -9.18
CA TYR A 223 -25.45 -9.45 -8.94
C TYR A 223 -26.32 -9.01 -10.13
N ARG A 224 -25.79 -9.10 -11.36
CA ARG A 224 -26.53 -8.74 -12.59
C ARG A 224 -27.80 -9.56 -12.71
N ARG A 225 -27.71 -10.89 -12.54
CA ARG A 225 -28.84 -11.82 -12.63
C ARG A 225 -29.95 -11.46 -11.63
N LYS A 226 -29.60 -11.16 -10.39
CA LYS A 226 -30.57 -10.80 -9.33
C LYS A 226 -31.14 -9.40 -9.49
N SER A 227 -30.41 -8.48 -10.10
CA SER A 227 -30.87 -7.10 -10.33
C SER A 227 -31.81 -6.94 -11.48
N GLN A 228 -31.98 -7.92 -12.37
CA GLN A 228 -32.91 -7.86 -13.52
C GLN A 228 -34.36 -7.62 -13.10
N THR A 229 -34.75 -7.98 -11.90
CA THR A 229 -36.09 -7.80 -11.35
C THR A 229 -36.24 -6.51 -10.50
N SER A 230 -35.17 -5.70 -10.40
CA SER A 230 -35.13 -4.50 -9.58
C SER A 230 -35.38 -3.24 -10.40
N VAL A 231 -36.08 -2.28 -9.82
CA VAL A 231 -36.34 -0.95 -10.42
C VAL A 231 -35.09 -0.07 -10.47
N ASN A 232 -34.04 -0.42 -9.70
CA ASN A 232 -32.82 0.36 -9.61
C ASN A 232 -31.93 0.14 -10.84
N ALA A 233 -31.25 1.20 -11.26
CA ALA A 233 -30.26 1.11 -12.34
C ALA A 233 -29.16 0.10 -11.99
N MET A 234 -28.89 -0.81 -12.91
CA MET A 234 -27.78 -1.77 -12.78
C MET A 234 -26.44 -1.04 -13.01
N TRP A 235 -25.47 -1.27 -12.14
CA TRP A 235 -24.14 -0.71 -12.28
C TRP A 235 -23.23 -1.66 -13.04
N ASP A 236 -22.41 -1.11 -13.91
CA ASP A 236 -21.35 -1.85 -14.59
C ASP A 236 -20.15 -2.11 -13.64
N LEU A 237 -19.15 -2.84 -14.13
CA LEU A 237 -17.90 -3.09 -13.40
C LEU A 237 -16.72 -2.62 -14.24
N VAL A 238 -15.89 -1.73 -13.69
CA VAL A 238 -14.65 -1.28 -14.31
C VAL A 238 -13.48 -1.90 -13.53
N LEU A 239 -12.66 -2.70 -14.21
CA LEU A 239 -11.48 -3.35 -13.64
C LEU A 239 -10.20 -2.69 -14.21
N LEU A 240 -9.54 -1.84 -13.42
CA LEU A 240 -8.27 -1.24 -13.77
C LEU A 240 -7.12 -2.21 -13.51
N GLY A 241 -6.15 -2.20 -14.40
CA GLY A 241 -4.93 -2.95 -14.28
C GLY A 241 -4.69 -3.92 -15.41
N ASP A 242 -3.62 -4.69 -15.27
CA ASP A 242 -3.21 -5.70 -16.22
C ASP A 242 -2.44 -6.83 -15.53
N GLY A 243 -2.17 -7.91 -16.25
CA GLY A 243 -1.38 -9.02 -15.75
C GLY A 243 -1.67 -10.36 -16.42
N PRO A 244 -1.00 -11.42 -15.95
CA PRO A 244 -1.07 -12.74 -16.58
C PRO A 244 -2.48 -13.32 -16.75
N LEU A 245 -3.42 -12.95 -15.90
CA LEU A 245 -4.80 -13.46 -15.97
C LEU A 245 -5.69 -12.71 -16.96
N ARG A 246 -5.20 -11.72 -17.73
CA ARG A 246 -6.05 -10.90 -18.62
C ARG A 246 -6.89 -11.74 -19.58
N GLU A 247 -6.29 -12.69 -20.26
CA GLU A 247 -7.01 -13.52 -21.23
C GLU A 247 -7.96 -14.51 -20.54
N THR A 248 -7.60 -15.02 -19.37
CA THR A 248 -8.50 -15.84 -18.54
C THR A 248 -9.74 -15.06 -18.12
N LEU A 249 -9.58 -13.80 -17.70
CA LEU A 249 -10.72 -12.94 -17.34
C LEU A 249 -11.61 -12.65 -18.54
N LYS A 250 -11.05 -12.34 -19.73
CA LYS A 250 -11.83 -12.15 -20.96
C LYS A 250 -12.64 -13.39 -21.32
N SER A 251 -12.03 -14.56 -21.27
CA SER A 251 -12.72 -15.84 -21.52
C SER A 251 -13.87 -16.06 -20.54
N GLN A 252 -13.65 -15.78 -19.26
CA GLN A 252 -14.69 -15.87 -18.24
C GLN A 252 -15.85 -14.90 -18.50
N LEU A 253 -15.57 -13.65 -18.90
CA LEU A 253 -16.59 -12.66 -19.26
C LEU A 253 -17.44 -13.14 -20.43
N SER A 254 -16.83 -13.75 -21.44
CA SER A 254 -17.54 -14.30 -22.60
C SER A 254 -18.46 -15.46 -22.20
N VAL A 255 -17.98 -16.41 -21.38
CA VAL A 255 -18.78 -17.52 -20.87
C VAL A 255 -19.99 -17.04 -20.06
N LEU A 256 -19.78 -16.01 -19.23
CA LEU A 256 -20.84 -15.43 -18.39
C LEU A 256 -21.70 -14.37 -19.11
N LYS A 257 -21.42 -14.07 -20.38
CA LYS A 257 -22.11 -13.04 -21.20
C LYS A 257 -22.09 -11.66 -20.55
N LEU A 258 -20.91 -11.27 -20.00
CA LEU A 258 -20.70 -10.02 -19.27
C LEU A 258 -19.86 -9.00 -20.04
N ASN A 259 -19.49 -9.26 -21.31
CA ASN A 259 -18.56 -8.41 -22.09
C ASN A 259 -19.04 -6.96 -22.24
N GLU A 260 -20.34 -6.70 -22.29
CA GLU A 260 -20.91 -5.34 -22.40
C GLU A 260 -20.98 -4.60 -21.07
N HIS A 261 -20.76 -5.29 -19.96
CA HIS A 261 -20.96 -4.78 -18.60
C HIS A 261 -19.72 -4.77 -17.73
N VAL A 262 -18.64 -5.38 -18.20
CA VAL A 262 -17.34 -5.38 -17.50
C VAL A 262 -16.28 -4.79 -18.42
N HIS A 263 -15.74 -3.66 -18.00
CA HIS A 263 -14.78 -2.87 -18.79
C HIS A 263 -13.37 -3.10 -18.26
N LEU A 264 -12.42 -3.42 -19.18
CA LEU A 264 -11.01 -3.68 -18.89
C LEU A 264 -10.11 -2.62 -19.56
N PRO A 265 -10.07 -1.37 -19.08
CA PRO A 265 -9.34 -0.28 -19.75
C PRO A 265 -7.82 -0.40 -19.65
N GLY A 266 -7.31 -1.46 -19.00
CA GLY A 266 -5.89 -1.71 -18.84
C GLY A 266 -5.28 -0.99 -17.64
N PHE A 267 -3.95 -1.03 -17.57
CA PHE A 267 -3.18 -0.27 -16.58
C PHE A 267 -3.34 1.23 -16.80
N LYS A 268 -3.40 1.99 -15.70
CA LYS A 268 -3.49 3.45 -15.73
C LYS A 268 -2.38 4.06 -14.88
N PRO A 269 -1.68 5.09 -15.40
CA PRO A 269 -0.69 5.82 -14.62
C PRO A 269 -1.36 6.61 -13.49
N TYR A 270 -0.56 7.00 -12.51
CA TYR A 270 -1.03 7.63 -11.27
C TYR A 270 -1.91 8.87 -11.51
N GLU A 271 -1.55 9.68 -12.52
CA GLU A 271 -2.26 10.92 -12.88
C GLU A 271 -3.66 10.67 -13.45
N GLU A 272 -3.91 9.51 -14.04
CA GLU A 272 -5.21 9.13 -14.59
C GLU A 272 -6.13 8.49 -13.55
N LEU A 273 -5.58 7.88 -12.48
CA LEU A 273 -6.36 7.17 -11.47
C LEU A 273 -7.51 7.99 -10.87
N PRO A 274 -7.34 9.29 -10.55
CA PRO A 274 -8.43 10.10 -10.00
C PRO A 274 -9.68 10.16 -10.87
N VAL A 275 -9.55 10.02 -12.20
CA VAL A 275 -10.71 10.00 -13.12
C VAL A 275 -11.63 8.83 -12.80
N TYR A 276 -11.05 7.66 -12.66
CA TYR A 276 -11.79 6.42 -12.41
C TYR A 276 -12.40 6.40 -11.00
N TYR A 277 -11.65 6.87 -10.00
CA TYR A 277 -12.16 7.00 -8.63
C TYR A 277 -13.27 8.06 -8.52
N ALA A 278 -13.08 9.24 -9.11
CA ALA A 278 -14.03 10.35 -8.98
C ALA A 278 -15.41 10.03 -9.57
N LEU A 279 -15.47 9.26 -10.66
CA LEU A 279 -16.69 8.95 -11.42
C LEU A 279 -17.34 7.62 -11.06
N ALA A 280 -16.70 6.79 -10.25
CA ALA A 280 -17.25 5.54 -9.73
C ALA A 280 -18.36 5.80 -8.69
N ASN A 281 -19.21 4.81 -8.46
CA ASN A 281 -20.23 4.83 -7.41
C ASN A 281 -19.77 4.12 -6.14
N ALA A 282 -18.93 3.09 -6.27
CA ALA A 282 -18.28 2.41 -5.14
C ALA A 282 -17.00 1.70 -5.61
N PHE A 283 -16.09 1.49 -4.66
CA PHE A 283 -14.86 0.73 -4.89
C PHE A 283 -14.95 -0.68 -4.29
N VAL A 284 -14.47 -1.68 -5.04
CA VAL A 284 -14.47 -3.08 -4.60
C VAL A 284 -13.05 -3.62 -4.54
N HIS A 285 -12.67 -4.20 -3.39
CA HIS A 285 -11.36 -4.82 -3.20
C HIS A 285 -11.53 -6.27 -2.72
N ALA A 286 -11.51 -7.23 -3.68
CA ALA A 286 -11.96 -8.61 -3.47
C ALA A 286 -10.84 -9.59 -3.08
N ARG A 287 -9.66 -9.12 -2.72
CA ARG A 287 -8.46 -9.91 -2.52
C ARG A 287 -8.59 -11.00 -1.45
N THR A 288 -7.98 -12.18 -1.70
CA THR A 288 -7.95 -13.29 -0.73
C THR A 288 -6.95 -13.08 0.41
N SER A 289 -5.91 -12.29 0.17
CA SER A 289 -4.94 -11.83 1.17
C SER A 289 -4.29 -10.55 0.70
N GLU A 290 -4.26 -9.52 1.51
CA GLU A 290 -3.63 -8.22 1.25
C GLU A 290 -2.94 -7.73 2.51
N GLN A 291 -1.68 -7.32 2.39
CA GLN A 291 -0.95 -6.77 3.53
C GLN A 291 -1.63 -5.49 4.03
N TRP A 292 -1.82 -4.51 3.17
CA TRP A 292 -2.61 -3.30 3.48
C TRP A 292 -3.71 -3.06 2.46
N GLY A 293 -3.37 -2.54 1.28
CA GLY A 293 -4.30 -2.21 0.20
C GLY A 293 -4.43 -0.69 0.00
N LEU A 294 -3.34 -0.02 -0.41
CA LEU A 294 -3.30 1.43 -0.65
C LEU A 294 -4.38 1.93 -1.61
N VAL A 295 -4.83 1.10 -2.54
CA VAL A 295 -5.96 1.42 -3.44
C VAL A 295 -7.28 1.70 -2.70
N VAL A 296 -7.43 1.19 -1.45
CA VAL A 296 -8.57 1.52 -0.60
C VAL A 296 -8.40 2.93 -0.01
N ASN A 297 -7.16 3.32 0.36
CA ASN A 297 -6.88 4.70 0.76
C ASN A 297 -7.21 5.70 -0.36
N GLU A 298 -6.83 5.38 -1.61
CA GLU A 298 -7.15 6.21 -2.79
C GLU A 298 -8.66 6.34 -2.99
N ALA A 299 -9.38 5.23 -2.87
CA ALA A 299 -10.83 5.21 -3.02
C ALA A 299 -11.53 6.08 -1.98
N ILE A 300 -11.19 5.94 -0.68
CA ILE A 300 -11.82 6.74 0.37
C ILE A 300 -11.36 8.20 0.34
N ALA A 301 -10.11 8.49 -0.06
CA ALA A 301 -9.63 9.85 -0.28
C ALA A 301 -10.34 10.53 -1.46
N SER A 302 -10.81 9.74 -2.43
CA SER A 302 -11.68 10.22 -3.51
C SER A 302 -13.17 10.26 -3.11
N GLY A 303 -13.52 9.97 -1.87
CA GLY A 303 -14.90 9.98 -1.35
C GLY A 303 -15.74 8.79 -1.83
N LEU A 304 -15.16 7.64 -2.15
CA LEU A 304 -15.93 6.47 -2.55
C LEU A 304 -16.38 5.63 -1.35
N PRO A 305 -17.64 5.16 -1.34
CA PRO A 305 -18.03 4.01 -0.54
C PRO A 305 -17.22 2.77 -0.96
N VAL A 306 -16.94 1.88 -0.01
CA VAL A 306 -16.04 0.75 -0.25
C VAL A 306 -16.67 -0.60 0.10
N ILE A 307 -16.32 -1.64 -0.67
CA ILE A 307 -16.60 -3.05 -0.38
C ILE A 307 -15.26 -3.77 -0.34
N VAL A 308 -14.80 -4.15 0.85
CA VAL A 308 -13.42 -4.62 1.07
C VAL A 308 -13.42 -6.01 1.69
N SER A 309 -12.59 -6.89 1.17
CA SER A 309 -12.36 -8.20 1.79
C SER A 309 -11.89 -8.06 3.24
N ASN A 310 -12.45 -8.84 4.14
CA ASN A 310 -12.02 -8.91 5.53
C ASN A 310 -10.60 -9.48 5.72
N ARG A 311 -9.97 -9.97 4.62
CA ARG A 311 -8.58 -10.43 4.58
C ARG A 311 -7.59 -9.31 4.21
N CYS A 312 -8.07 -8.09 3.94
CA CYS A 312 -7.20 -6.94 3.71
C CYS A 312 -6.74 -6.34 5.04
N GLY A 313 -5.44 -6.02 5.13
CA GLY A 313 -4.84 -5.44 6.35
C GLY A 313 -5.49 -4.13 6.76
N CYS A 314 -5.89 -3.31 5.79
CA CYS A 314 -6.53 -2.02 6.04
C CYS A 314 -8.02 -2.10 6.46
N ALA A 315 -8.68 -3.26 6.32
CA ALA A 315 -10.12 -3.34 6.50
C ALA A 315 -10.60 -2.86 7.89
N PRO A 316 -9.94 -3.19 9.02
CA PRO A 316 -10.37 -2.72 10.33
C PRO A 316 -10.32 -1.20 10.50
N GLU A 317 -9.40 -0.53 9.82
CA GLU A 317 -9.17 0.91 9.95
C GLU A 317 -9.92 1.72 8.91
N LEU A 318 -9.97 1.24 7.65
CA LEU A 318 -10.49 2.02 6.52
C LEU A 318 -11.97 1.74 6.22
N VAL A 319 -12.55 0.65 6.71
CA VAL A 319 -13.99 0.35 6.56
C VAL A 319 -14.69 0.61 7.87
N ASN A 320 -15.09 1.85 8.08
CA ASN A 320 -15.69 2.34 9.32
C ASN A 320 -16.93 3.20 9.04
N GLY A 321 -18.04 2.56 8.74
CA GLY A 321 -19.30 3.24 8.44
C GLY A 321 -19.39 3.86 7.04
N ASN A 322 -18.42 3.62 6.18
CA ASN A 322 -18.33 4.08 4.79
C ASN A 322 -18.47 2.97 3.77
N GLY A 323 -18.91 1.79 4.18
CA GLY A 323 -19.02 0.65 3.29
C GLY A 323 -19.19 -0.68 4.02
N PHE A 324 -18.80 -1.76 3.35
CA PHE A 324 -19.01 -3.13 3.83
C PHE A 324 -17.73 -3.96 3.74
N THR A 325 -17.58 -4.89 4.68
CA THR A 325 -16.63 -5.99 4.56
C THR A 325 -17.35 -7.27 4.14
N PHE A 326 -16.58 -8.24 3.58
CA PHE A 326 -17.05 -9.57 3.23
C PHE A 326 -15.91 -10.60 3.32
N ASP A 327 -16.27 -11.88 3.41
CA ASP A 327 -15.30 -12.98 3.30
C ASP A 327 -15.01 -13.27 1.81
N PRO A 328 -13.76 -13.17 1.34
CA PRO A 328 -13.41 -13.39 -0.08
C PRO A 328 -13.59 -14.85 -0.53
N SER A 329 -13.77 -15.79 0.38
CA SER A 329 -14.13 -17.19 0.07
C SER A 329 -15.64 -17.37 -0.13
N ASN A 330 -16.47 -16.35 0.16
CA ASN A 330 -17.92 -16.39 0.04
C ASN A 330 -18.42 -15.42 -1.05
N GLU A 331 -18.52 -15.91 -2.29
CA GLU A 331 -19.01 -15.13 -3.43
C GLU A 331 -20.45 -14.65 -3.24
N GLY A 332 -21.29 -15.43 -2.53
CA GLY A 332 -22.66 -15.04 -2.21
C GLY A 332 -22.73 -13.82 -1.29
N GLU A 333 -21.80 -13.71 -0.34
CA GLU A 333 -21.70 -12.52 0.51
C GLU A 333 -21.26 -11.30 -0.30
N LEU A 334 -20.26 -11.43 -1.19
CA LEU A 334 -19.86 -10.34 -2.07
C LEU A 334 -21.03 -9.90 -2.95
N THR A 335 -21.77 -10.85 -3.56
CA THR A 335 -22.99 -10.54 -4.32
C THR A 335 -24.00 -9.74 -3.49
N ALA A 336 -24.25 -10.14 -2.24
CA ALA A 336 -25.16 -9.43 -1.35
C ALA A 336 -24.68 -8.00 -1.04
N ARG A 337 -23.35 -7.79 -0.88
CA ARG A 337 -22.77 -6.45 -0.65
C ARG A 337 -22.89 -5.56 -1.91
N LEU A 338 -22.69 -6.12 -3.11
CA LEU A 338 -22.91 -5.40 -4.39
C LEU A 338 -24.37 -4.95 -4.52
N LEU A 339 -25.33 -5.87 -4.28
CA LEU A 339 -26.76 -5.56 -4.31
C LEU A 339 -27.10 -4.45 -3.31
N LYS A 340 -26.65 -4.59 -2.06
CA LYS A 340 -26.92 -3.60 -1.02
C LYS A 340 -26.32 -2.23 -1.36
N MET A 341 -25.11 -2.18 -1.89
CA MET A 341 -24.47 -0.93 -2.29
C MET A 341 -25.21 -0.23 -3.43
N ALA A 342 -25.64 -0.98 -4.44
CA ALA A 342 -26.39 -0.44 -5.58
C ALA A 342 -27.81 0.00 -5.20
N SER A 343 -28.38 -0.55 -4.13
CA SER A 343 -29.74 -0.19 -3.65
C SER A 343 -29.77 1.00 -2.69
N LEU A 344 -28.61 1.55 -2.30
CA LEU A 344 -28.56 2.72 -1.43
C LEU A 344 -29.24 3.93 -2.09
N SER A 345 -30.02 4.68 -1.32
CA SER A 345 -30.55 5.98 -1.71
C SER A 345 -29.45 7.01 -1.92
N ASP A 346 -29.73 8.11 -2.60
CA ASP A 346 -28.78 9.21 -2.80
C ASP A 346 -28.27 9.79 -1.47
N ARG A 347 -29.14 9.85 -0.47
CA ARG A 347 -28.78 10.30 0.89
C ARG A 347 -27.77 9.35 1.52
N GLU A 348 -28.04 8.05 1.54
CA GLU A 348 -27.11 7.06 2.12
C GLU A 348 -25.78 7.03 1.38
N ARG A 349 -25.77 7.20 0.04
CA ARG A 349 -24.53 7.33 -0.73
C ARG A 349 -23.75 8.58 -0.35
N THR A 350 -24.44 9.70 -0.08
CA THR A 350 -23.81 10.94 0.40
C THR A 350 -23.22 10.72 1.80
N ASP A 351 -23.99 10.13 2.72
CA ASP A 351 -23.51 9.82 4.08
C ASP A 351 -22.26 8.91 4.05
N PHE A 352 -22.23 7.90 3.15
CA PHE A 352 -21.05 7.04 2.97
C PHE A 352 -19.84 7.78 2.39
N ARG A 353 -20.07 8.72 1.47
CA ARG A 353 -19.02 9.59 0.92
C ARG A 353 -18.40 10.45 2.00
N ASP A 354 -19.22 11.15 2.76
CA ASP A 354 -18.77 12.04 3.84
C ASP A 354 -17.99 11.24 4.90
N LYS A 355 -18.46 10.02 5.17
CA LYS A 355 -17.76 9.10 6.06
C LYS A 355 -16.43 8.62 5.48
N SER A 356 -16.32 8.38 4.15
CA SER A 356 -15.06 8.07 3.50
C SER A 356 -14.05 9.20 3.65
N TYR A 357 -14.43 10.45 3.40
CA TYR A 357 -13.56 11.60 3.64
C TYR A 357 -13.14 11.72 5.12
N SER A 358 -14.09 11.53 6.06
CA SER A 358 -13.80 11.55 7.49
C SER A 358 -12.79 10.48 7.91
N VAL A 359 -12.88 9.28 7.35
CA VAL A 359 -11.90 8.20 7.60
C VAL A 359 -10.56 8.56 6.94
N ALA A 360 -10.56 8.99 5.67
CA ALA A 360 -9.37 9.35 4.93
C ALA A 360 -8.57 10.48 5.60
N ALA A 361 -9.24 11.42 6.27
CA ALA A 361 -8.61 12.52 6.99
C ALA A 361 -7.55 12.05 8.02
N ASN A 362 -7.68 10.84 8.54
CA ASN A 362 -6.73 10.25 9.48
C ASN A 362 -5.61 9.43 8.82
N PHE A 363 -5.56 9.35 7.48
CA PHE A 363 -4.63 8.51 6.73
C PHE A 363 -3.89 9.29 5.64
N GLY A 364 -3.61 10.57 5.90
CA GLY A 364 -2.75 11.41 5.07
C GLY A 364 -1.25 11.18 5.32
N PRO A 365 -0.38 11.76 4.47
CA PRO A 365 1.08 11.61 4.58
C PRO A 365 1.64 12.14 5.91
N GLU A 366 0.96 13.08 6.57
CA GLU A 366 1.34 13.64 7.87
C GLU A 366 1.43 12.55 8.94
N ARG A 367 0.53 11.57 8.89
CA ARG A 367 0.53 10.42 9.81
C ARG A 367 1.82 9.60 9.70
N PHE A 368 2.36 9.44 8.47
CA PHE A 368 3.67 8.82 8.27
C PHE A 368 4.77 9.66 8.92
N GLY A 369 4.79 10.97 8.68
CA GLY A 369 5.77 11.88 9.26
C GLY A 369 5.78 11.85 10.79
N GLU A 370 4.60 11.87 11.42
CA GLU A 370 4.44 11.76 12.88
C GLU A 370 4.86 10.40 13.43
N GLY A 371 4.44 9.33 12.77
CA GLY A 371 4.81 7.97 13.15
C GLY A 371 6.32 7.76 13.05
N LEU A 372 6.94 8.21 11.95
CA LEU A 372 8.38 8.11 11.75
C LEU A 372 9.17 8.95 12.76
N GLN A 373 8.73 10.17 13.05
CA GLN A 373 9.36 11.03 14.06
C GLN A 373 9.36 10.34 15.43
N ARG A 374 8.22 9.82 15.88
CA ARG A 374 8.10 9.13 17.17
C ARG A 374 8.96 7.87 17.21
N ALA A 375 8.95 7.08 16.15
CA ALA A 375 9.76 5.87 16.04
C ALA A 375 11.26 6.19 16.04
N ALA A 376 11.70 7.23 15.32
CA ALA A 376 13.09 7.67 15.27
C ALA A 376 13.56 8.23 16.61
N SER A 377 12.76 9.08 17.27
CA SER A 377 13.09 9.60 18.61
C SER A 377 13.30 8.48 19.62
N LEU A 378 12.36 7.52 19.66
CA LEU A 378 12.51 6.37 20.56
C LEU A 378 13.73 5.50 20.18
N ALA A 379 14.00 5.31 18.88
CA ALA A 379 15.14 4.52 18.44
C ALA A 379 16.49 5.09 18.90
N MET A 380 16.60 6.42 19.02
CA MET A 380 17.80 7.09 19.55
C MET A 380 17.96 6.94 21.07
N GLU A 381 16.86 6.79 21.81
CA GLU A 381 16.85 6.64 23.27
C GLU A 381 17.11 5.19 23.72
N VAL A 382 16.69 4.22 22.88
CA VAL A 382 16.88 2.79 23.20
C VAL A 382 18.35 2.43 23.13
N PRO A 383 18.94 1.90 24.23
CA PRO A 383 20.31 1.43 24.19
C PRO A 383 20.54 0.39 23.11
N GLN A 384 21.56 0.62 22.29
CA GLN A 384 21.95 -0.37 21.27
C GLN A 384 22.54 -1.59 21.97
N GLU A 385 21.86 -2.72 21.91
CA GLU A 385 22.46 -3.99 22.30
C GLU A 385 23.67 -4.29 21.42
N ARG A 386 24.73 -4.86 21.99
CA ARG A 386 25.90 -5.29 21.22
C ARG A 386 25.53 -6.54 20.41
N PHE A 387 25.10 -6.32 19.18
CA PHE A 387 24.80 -7.41 18.25
C PHE A 387 26.08 -8.16 17.86
N GLY A 388 26.03 -9.48 18.00
CA GLY A 388 27.18 -10.36 17.77
C GLY A 388 27.44 -10.63 16.29
N ILE A 389 28.53 -11.35 16.04
CA ILE A 389 28.89 -11.87 14.70
C ILE A 389 27.76 -12.75 14.16
N ILE A 390 27.07 -13.50 15.04
CA ILE A 390 25.94 -14.39 14.70
C ILE A 390 24.78 -13.61 14.06
N ASP A 391 24.41 -12.46 14.60
CA ASP A 391 23.29 -11.67 14.09
C ASP A 391 23.60 -11.13 12.68
N ARG A 392 24.82 -10.66 12.48
CA ARG A 392 25.26 -10.19 11.16
C ARG A 392 25.37 -11.33 10.15
N ALA A 393 25.81 -12.50 10.58
CA ALA A 393 25.84 -13.70 9.74
C ALA A 393 24.43 -14.13 9.36
N LEU A 394 23.46 -14.13 10.29
CA LEU A 394 22.06 -14.42 10.04
C LEU A 394 21.48 -13.53 8.95
N LEU A 395 21.67 -12.20 9.03
CA LEU A 395 21.18 -11.26 8.01
C LEU A 395 21.76 -11.57 6.63
N LEU A 396 23.06 -11.84 6.54
CA LEU A 396 23.73 -12.12 5.28
C LEU A 396 23.31 -13.49 4.69
N LEU A 397 23.17 -14.51 5.52
CA LEU A 397 22.67 -15.83 5.10
C LEU A 397 21.23 -15.71 4.62
N THR A 398 20.36 -15.06 5.39
CA THR A 398 18.97 -14.84 4.96
C THR A 398 18.91 -14.06 3.66
N ALA A 399 19.71 -13.00 3.50
CA ALA A 399 19.81 -12.25 2.25
C ALA A 399 20.34 -13.11 1.07
N SER A 400 21.15 -14.13 1.32
CA SER A 400 21.67 -15.02 0.28
C SER A 400 20.61 -15.92 -0.32
N TYR A 401 19.61 -16.32 0.47
CA TYR A 401 18.49 -17.15 0.02
C TYR A 401 17.37 -16.35 -0.64
N MET A 402 17.40 -15.03 -0.56
CA MET A 402 16.43 -14.15 -1.23
C MET A 402 16.91 -13.80 -2.64
N ARG A 403 16.01 -13.97 -3.61
CA ARG A 403 16.22 -13.66 -5.03
C ARG A 403 15.70 -12.26 -5.35
#